data_31d1e9ba9e754149bfbb4414b8c552bd
#
_entry.id   31d1e9ba9e754149bfbb4414b8c552bd
#
_cell.length_a   1.000
_cell.length_b   1.000
_cell.length_c   1.000
_cell.angle_alpha   90.00
_cell.angle_beta   90.00
_cell.angle_gamma   90.00
#
_symmetry.space_group_name_H-M   'P 1'
#
loop_
_entity.id
_entity.type
_entity.pdbx_description
1 polymer ?
#
loop_
_entity_poly.entity_id
_entity_poly.type
_entity_poly.pdbx_seq_one_letter_code
_entity_poly.pdbx_strand_id
1 'polypeptide(L)'
;MKKIVTILVTFLFVVHTHAQRQDTVPDMTRDGATLNEVVIMGNNSRKDMLMKSSQSLVRIDKSEIVSSLSGSLMQSLSSIPGVKAINIGSSQSKPAIRGLGFNRMAVTENGIKHEGQQWGEEHGLEIDQFAVDRVEIIKGPAALLYGSDAIGGVINLYSDLPPAKPF
;
A
#
# COMPACT_ATOMS: atom_id res chain seq x y z
N MET A 1 -3.76 -75.46 6.75
CA MET A 1 -3.81 -74.05 7.21
C MET A 1 -2.58 -73.27 6.78
N LYS A 2 -1.33 -73.72 6.97
CA LYS A 2 -0.12 -72.98 6.59
C LYS A 2 -0.06 -72.54 5.10
N LYS A 3 -0.46 -73.45 4.19
CA LYS A 3 -0.44 -73.16 2.73
C LYS A 3 -1.47 -72.10 2.29
N ILE A 4 -2.62 -72.01 2.97
CA ILE A 4 -3.65 -70.99 2.66
C ILE A 4 -3.19 -69.62 3.12
N VAL A 5 -2.52 -69.52 4.27
CA VAL A 5 -1.96 -68.27 4.80
C VAL A 5 -0.87 -67.75 3.90
N THR A 6 -0.01 -68.62 3.35
CA THR A 6 1.06 -68.22 2.43
C THR A 6 0.51 -67.65 1.13
N ILE A 7 -0.55 -68.27 0.58
CA ILE A 7 -1.21 -67.78 -0.65
C ILE A 7 -1.89 -66.43 -0.42
N LEU A 8 -2.52 -66.23 0.77
CA LEU A 8 -3.16 -64.98 1.13
C LEU A 8 -2.16 -63.85 1.26
N VAL A 9 -0.99 -64.12 1.88
CA VAL A 9 0.08 -63.12 2.07
C VAL A 9 0.73 -62.74 0.71
N THR A 10 0.91 -63.72 -0.19
CA THR A 10 1.45 -63.43 -1.54
C THR A 10 0.49 -62.60 -2.38
N PHE A 11 -0.82 -62.86 -2.26
CA PHE A 11 -1.86 -62.10 -2.94
C PHE A 11 -1.95 -60.65 -2.47
N LEU A 12 -1.76 -60.43 -1.14
CA LEU A 12 -1.73 -59.10 -0.55
C LEU A 12 -0.53 -58.26 -1.04
N PHE A 13 0.61 -58.89 -1.31
CA PHE A 13 1.80 -58.21 -1.81
C PHE A 13 1.67 -57.76 -3.28
N VAL A 14 0.96 -58.52 -4.10
CA VAL A 14 0.78 -58.22 -5.53
C VAL A 14 -0.14 -56.99 -5.73
N VAL A 15 -1.10 -56.79 -4.82
CA VAL A 15 -2.04 -55.67 -4.95
C VAL A 15 -1.37 -54.33 -4.64
N HIS A 16 -0.28 -54.31 -3.86
CA HIS A 16 0.40 -53.05 -3.48
C HIS A 16 1.34 -52.49 -4.54
N THR A 17 1.70 -53.27 -5.59
CA THR A 17 2.63 -52.81 -6.63
C THR A 17 2.00 -51.99 -7.75
N HIS A 18 0.66 -51.86 -7.81
CA HIS A 18 -0.02 -51.07 -8.83
C HIS A 18 -0.38 -49.65 -8.39
N ALA A 19 0.01 -49.19 -7.21
CA ALA A 19 -0.35 -47.90 -6.69
C ALA A 19 0.63 -46.75 -7.06
N GLN A 20 1.71 -47.04 -7.80
CA GLN A 20 2.58 -46.01 -8.33
C GLN A 20 2.24 -45.68 -9.76
N ARG A 21 1.19 -44.91 -9.94
CA ARG A 21 0.97 -44.19 -11.18
C ARG A 21 2.04 -43.13 -11.27
N GLN A 22 2.99 -43.33 -12.13
CA GLN A 22 3.98 -42.34 -12.49
C GLN A 22 3.22 -41.24 -13.23
N ASP A 23 2.92 -40.15 -12.52
CA ASP A 23 2.52 -38.91 -13.17
C ASP A 23 3.72 -38.47 -14.01
N THR A 24 3.68 -38.75 -15.28
CA THR A 24 4.56 -38.15 -16.26
C THR A 24 4.21 -36.69 -16.30
N VAL A 25 4.97 -35.88 -15.58
CA VAL A 25 4.98 -34.43 -15.74
C VAL A 25 5.28 -34.17 -17.20
N PRO A 26 4.38 -33.57 -17.98
CA PRO A 26 4.69 -33.22 -19.34
C PRO A 26 5.94 -32.33 -19.34
N ASP A 27 6.93 -32.74 -20.14
CA ASP A 27 8.14 -31.97 -20.37
C ASP A 27 7.75 -30.61 -20.98
N MET A 28 7.69 -29.59 -20.12
CA MET A 28 7.41 -28.20 -20.48
C MET A 28 8.65 -27.47 -21.01
N THR A 29 9.65 -28.22 -21.45
CA THR A 29 10.82 -27.65 -22.11
C THR A 29 10.62 -27.54 -23.62
N ARG A 30 9.50 -26.97 -24.06
CA ARG A 30 9.37 -26.58 -25.49
C ARG A 30 8.49 -25.38 -25.64
N ASP A 31 9.12 -24.41 -26.19
CA ASP A 31 8.75 -23.06 -26.55
C ASP A 31 8.98 -22.08 -25.37
N GLY A 32 10.14 -21.46 -25.41
CA GLY A 32 10.38 -20.19 -24.72
C GLY A 32 9.41 -19.14 -25.23
N ALA A 33 8.14 -19.28 -24.85
CA ALA A 33 7.26 -18.15 -24.85
C ALA A 33 7.87 -17.18 -23.83
N THR A 34 8.62 -16.21 -24.34
CA THR A 34 8.98 -15.03 -23.58
C THR A 34 7.66 -14.45 -23.11
N LEU A 35 7.35 -14.69 -21.83
CA LEU A 35 6.25 -13.99 -21.19
C LEU A 35 6.62 -12.52 -21.30
N ASN A 36 5.93 -11.80 -22.16
CA ASN A 36 6.04 -10.35 -22.18
C ASN A 36 5.74 -9.90 -20.76
N GLU A 37 6.68 -9.16 -20.18
CA GLU A 37 6.53 -8.54 -18.88
C GLU A 37 5.18 -7.80 -18.88
N VAL A 38 4.21 -8.31 -18.14
CA VAL A 38 2.96 -7.61 -17.90
C VAL A 38 3.29 -6.51 -16.89
N VAL A 39 3.71 -5.38 -17.40
CA VAL A 39 3.84 -4.17 -16.58
C VAL A 39 2.41 -3.76 -16.20
N ILE A 40 1.98 -4.18 -15.03
CA ILE A 40 0.74 -3.69 -14.44
C ILE A 40 0.98 -2.25 -14.02
N MET A 41 0.76 -1.32 -14.94
CA MET A 41 0.69 0.09 -14.62
C MET A 41 -0.59 0.37 -13.83
N GLY A 42 -0.64 -0.10 -12.58
CA GLY A 42 -1.79 0.05 -11.69
C GLY A 42 -2.07 1.49 -11.26
N ASN A 43 -1.29 2.46 -11.73
CA ASN A 43 -1.34 3.83 -11.23
C ASN A 43 -2.31 4.75 -11.99
N ASN A 44 -2.66 4.45 -13.23
CA ASN A 44 -3.46 5.38 -14.03
C ASN A 44 -4.97 5.26 -13.78
N SER A 45 -5.49 4.06 -13.56
CA SER A 45 -6.94 3.88 -13.41
C SER A 45 -7.50 4.48 -12.11
N ARG A 46 -6.74 4.41 -11.00
CA ARG A 46 -7.17 5.03 -9.74
C ARG A 46 -7.11 6.56 -9.80
N LYS A 47 -6.06 7.10 -10.45
CA LYS A 47 -5.89 8.53 -10.69
C LYS A 47 -6.99 9.07 -11.58
N ASP A 48 -7.34 8.35 -12.64
CA ASP A 48 -8.42 8.72 -13.54
C ASP A 48 -9.80 8.64 -12.89
N MET A 49 -10.03 7.66 -12.01
CA MET A 49 -11.25 7.60 -11.19
C MET A 49 -11.35 8.77 -10.22
N LEU A 50 -10.27 9.13 -9.56
CA LEU A 50 -10.21 10.28 -8.63
C LEU A 50 -10.38 11.62 -9.36
N MET A 51 -9.79 11.76 -10.56
CA MET A 51 -9.94 12.95 -11.39
C MET A 51 -11.35 13.07 -12.01
N LYS A 52 -12.01 11.95 -12.32
CA LYS A 52 -13.37 11.91 -12.85
C LYS A 52 -14.44 12.04 -11.77
N SER A 53 -14.13 11.69 -10.53
CA SER A 53 -15.03 11.99 -9.42
C SER A 53 -14.90 13.49 -9.14
N SER A 54 -16.02 14.22 -9.03
CA SER A 54 -16.06 15.65 -8.69
C SER A 54 -15.60 15.92 -7.24
N GLN A 55 -14.56 15.24 -6.80
CA GLN A 55 -14.05 15.24 -5.44
C GLN A 55 -12.83 16.13 -5.33
N SER A 56 -12.73 16.81 -4.22
CA SER A 56 -11.66 17.76 -3.93
C SER A 56 -10.33 17.03 -3.71
N LEU A 57 -9.60 16.81 -4.79
CA LEU A 57 -8.21 16.38 -4.78
C LEU A 57 -7.31 17.62 -4.90
N VAL A 58 -6.43 17.82 -3.94
CA VAL A 58 -5.38 18.83 -3.99
C VAL A 58 -4.04 18.12 -4.12
N ARG A 59 -3.27 18.48 -5.12
CA ARG A 59 -1.92 17.98 -5.34
C ARG A 59 -0.92 19.11 -5.12
N ILE A 60 0.16 18.82 -4.43
CA ILE A 60 1.25 19.73 -4.10
C ILE A 60 2.54 19.03 -4.48
N ASP A 61 3.32 19.68 -5.29
CA ASP A 61 4.62 19.17 -5.73
C ASP A 61 5.75 19.71 -4.82
N LYS A 62 6.92 19.08 -4.86
CA LYS A 62 8.08 19.38 -4.00
C LYS A 62 8.45 20.86 -3.97
N SER A 63 8.42 21.52 -5.12
CA SER A 63 8.74 22.96 -5.20
C SER A 63 7.82 23.83 -4.37
N GLU A 64 6.55 23.47 -4.27
CA GLU A 64 5.56 24.19 -3.46
C GLU A 64 5.76 23.88 -1.96
N ILE A 65 6.07 22.60 -1.62
CA ILE A 65 6.42 22.22 -0.25
C ILE A 65 7.65 23.00 0.22
N VAL A 66 8.70 23.05 -0.58
CA VAL A 66 9.94 23.75 -0.28
C VAL A 66 9.73 25.27 -0.15
N SER A 67 8.85 25.85 -0.97
CA SER A 67 8.55 27.29 -0.90
C SER A 67 7.79 27.69 0.38
N SER A 68 7.06 26.73 0.98
CA SER A 68 6.24 26.92 2.19
C SER A 68 6.82 26.25 3.43
N LEU A 69 8.13 25.94 3.43
CA LEU A 69 8.78 25.25 4.54
C LEU A 69 8.47 25.89 5.90
N SER A 70 8.06 25.05 6.83
CA SER A 70 7.75 25.42 8.22
C SER A 70 8.40 24.42 9.18
N GLY A 71 8.07 24.45 10.45
CA GLY A 71 8.63 23.55 11.45
C GLY A 71 8.38 22.06 11.20
N SER A 72 7.33 21.72 10.46
CA SER A 72 7.02 20.35 10.05
C SER A 72 6.27 20.33 8.73
N LEU A 73 6.27 19.16 8.05
CA LEU A 73 5.51 18.97 6.80
C LEU A 73 4.03 19.37 6.96
N MET A 74 3.40 18.98 8.08
CA MET A 74 1.98 19.28 8.29
C MET A 74 1.72 20.77 8.50
N GLN A 75 2.67 21.49 9.08
CA GLN A 75 2.59 22.95 9.17
C GLN A 75 2.70 23.61 7.79
N SER A 76 3.59 23.12 6.95
CA SER A 76 3.71 23.58 5.55
C SER A 76 2.42 23.38 4.76
N LEU A 77 1.72 22.27 4.99
CA LEU A 77 0.44 21.96 4.34
C LEU A 77 -0.76 22.75 4.92
N SER A 78 -0.60 23.45 6.04
CA SER A 78 -1.71 24.19 6.67
C SER A 78 -2.14 25.45 5.91
N SER A 79 -1.36 25.86 4.90
CA SER A 79 -1.76 26.90 3.93
C SER A 79 -2.93 26.47 3.04
N ILE A 80 -3.20 25.16 2.95
CA ILE A 80 -4.22 24.60 2.07
C ILE A 80 -5.61 24.73 2.73
N PRO A 81 -6.61 25.25 2.02
CA PRO A 81 -7.95 25.40 2.58
C PRO A 81 -8.51 24.08 3.15
N GLY A 82 -8.91 24.10 4.42
CA GLY A 82 -9.48 22.96 5.12
C GLY A 82 -8.47 21.97 5.67
N VAL A 83 -7.17 22.25 5.58
CA VAL A 83 -6.09 21.50 6.25
C VAL A 83 -5.57 22.33 7.42
N LYS A 84 -5.35 21.71 8.56
CA LYS A 84 -4.73 22.32 9.73
C LYS A 84 -3.67 21.39 10.29
N ALA A 85 -2.65 21.97 10.89
CA ALA A 85 -1.66 21.25 11.69
C ALA A 85 -2.05 21.36 13.17
N ILE A 86 -2.10 20.22 13.85
CA ILE A 86 -2.19 20.14 15.31
C ILE A 86 -0.75 20.00 15.80
N ASN A 87 -0.20 21.06 16.36
CA ASN A 87 1.19 21.10 16.81
C ASN A 87 1.32 20.40 18.15
N ILE A 88 2.29 19.51 18.26
CA ILE A 88 2.64 18.78 19.49
C ILE A 88 3.99 19.28 20.05
N GLY A 89 4.73 20.01 19.22
CA GLY A 89 6.02 20.60 19.54
C GLY A 89 6.48 21.52 18.42
N SER A 90 7.75 21.92 18.45
CA SER A 90 8.31 22.85 17.47
C SER A 90 8.46 22.26 16.06
N SER A 91 8.67 20.96 15.97
CA SER A 91 8.91 20.24 14.70
C SER A 91 7.98 19.07 14.43
N GLN A 92 7.05 18.81 15.35
CA GLN A 92 6.11 17.69 15.22
C GLN A 92 4.68 18.20 15.22
N SER A 93 3.90 17.71 14.26
CA SER A 93 2.49 18.03 14.18
C SER A 93 1.70 16.90 13.51
N LYS A 94 0.41 16.87 13.80
CA LYS A 94 -0.54 15.97 13.15
C LYS A 94 -1.43 16.77 12.22
N PRO A 95 -1.84 16.19 11.09
CA PRO A 95 -2.79 16.85 10.22
C PRO A 95 -4.22 16.73 10.75
N ALA A 96 -5.03 17.71 10.43
CA ALA A 96 -6.48 17.65 10.55
C ALA A 96 -7.11 18.20 9.26
N ILE A 97 -8.12 17.51 8.74
CA ILE A 97 -8.87 17.93 7.56
C ILE A 97 -10.29 18.28 8.01
N ARG A 98 -10.72 19.52 7.74
CA ARG A 98 -12.06 20.02 8.13
C ARG A 98 -12.38 19.82 9.61
N GLY A 99 -11.36 19.92 10.48
CA GLY A 99 -11.50 19.72 11.93
C GLY A 99 -11.48 18.27 12.39
N LEU A 100 -11.34 17.30 11.47
CA LEU A 100 -11.20 15.87 11.78
C LEU A 100 -9.73 15.50 11.72
N GLY A 101 -9.21 14.96 12.81
CA GLY A 101 -7.84 14.48 12.93
C GLY A 101 -7.76 13.09 13.55
N PHE A 102 -6.56 12.67 13.94
CA PHE A 102 -6.28 11.39 14.61
C PHE A 102 -6.81 10.19 13.83
N ASN A 103 -7.64 9.36 14.47
CA ASN A 103 -8.23 8.16 13.89
C ASN A 103 -9.38 8.41 12.88
N ARG A 104 -9.60 9.66 12.50
CA ARG A 104 -10.64 10.03 11.52
C ARG A 104 -10.08 10.46 10.18
N MET A 105 -8.77 10.42 10.03
CA MET A 105 -8.10 10.66 8.77
C MET A 105 -6.94 9.69 8.60
N ALA A 106 -6.63 9.37 7.36
CA ALA A 106 -5.51 8.51 7.05
C ALA A 106 -4.33 9.32 6.49
N VAL A 107 -3.13 8.93 6.88
CA VAL A 107 -1.89 9.37 6.23
C VAL A 107 -1.23 8.14 5.64
N THR A 108 -0.83 8.21 4.39
CA THR A 108 -0.10 7.14 3.73
C THR A 108 1.21 7.65 3.17
N GLU A 109 2.22 6.81 3.16
CA GLU A 109 3.49 7.07 2.50
C GLU A 109 3.74 5.96 1.49
N ASN A 110 3.87 6.33 0.21
CA ASN A 110 4.03 5.38 -0.91
C ASN A 110 2.96 4.26 -0.92
N GLY A 111 1.74 4.60 -0.48
CA GLY A 111 0.61 3.66 -0.40
C GLY A 111 0.52 2.84 0.89
N ILE A 112 1.48 2.99 1.81
CA ILE A 112 1.47 2.32 3.12
C ILE A 112 0.91 3.29 4.15
N LYS A 113 -0.08 2.84 4.93
CA LYS A 113 -0.72 3.65 5.97
C LYS A 113 0.20 3.84 7.18
N HIS A 114 0.31 5.08 7.64
CA HIS A 114 0.98 5.42 8.89
C HIS A 114 0.03 5.20 10.08
N GLU A 115 0.26 4.13 10.83
CA GLU A 115 -0.53 3.82 12.02
C GLU A 115 -0.28 4.81 13.18
N GLY A 116 0.89 5.43 13.24
CA GLY A 116 1.22 6.45 14.24
C GLY A 116 0.28 7.66 14.26
N GLN A 117 -0.46 7.89 13.17
CA GLN A 117 -1.48 8.94 13.10
C GLN A 117 -2.62 8.74 14.11
N GLN A 118 -2.92 7.48 14.44
CA GLN A 118 -4.02 7.11 15.35
C GLN A 118 -3.63 7.21 16.82
N TRP A 119 -2.32 7.23 17.12
CA TRP A 119 -1.83 7.32 18.50
C TRP A 119 -2.16 8.68 19.09
N GLY A 120 -2.28 8.72 20.41
CA GLY A 120 -2.77 9.84 21.17
C GLY A 120 -2.15 11.21 20.85
N GLU A 121 -2.54 12.24 21.59
CA GLU A 121 -2.15 13.62 21.32
C GLU A 121 -0.65 13.87 21.48
N GLU A 122 0.06 12.97 22.14
CA GLU A 122 1.46 13.11 22.54
C GLU A 122 2.47 12.77 21.42
N HIS A 123 2.03 12.08 20.38
CA HIS A 123 2.91 11.62 19.30
C HIS A 123 2.60 12.39 18.01
N GLY A 124 3.59 13.09 17.50
CA GLY A 124 3.55 13.73 16.18
C GLY A 124 3.65 12.72 15.04
N LEU A 125 3.36 13.18 13.85
CA LEU A 125 3.62 12.42 12.65
C LEU A 125 5.10 12.61 12.26
N GLU A 126 5.87 11.54 12.35
CA GLU A 126 7.30 11.54 12.06
C GLU A 126 7.54 11.34 10.57
N ILE A 127 7.48 12.42 9.81
CA ILE A 127 7.76 12.42 8.37
C ILE A 127 8.76 13.49 8.06
N ASP A 128 9.84 13.11 7.40
CA ASP A 128 10.83 14.05 6.90
C ASP A 128 10.25 14.82 5.70
N GLN A 129 10.05 16.13 5.88
CA GLN A 129 9.51 16.99 4.83
C GLN A 129 10.43 17.11 3.60
N PHE A 130 11.72 16.85 3.74
CA PHE A 130 12.69 16.89 2.64
C PHE A 130 12.69 15.61 1.80
N ALA A 131 12.24 14.50 2.38
CA ALA A 131 12.10 13.22 1.68
C ALA A 131 10.83 13.13 0.84
N VAL A 132 9.88 14.06 1.04
CA VAL A 132 8.60 14.05 0.32
C VAL A 132 8.73 14.82 -0.99
N ASP A 133 8.39 14.17 -2.09
CA ASP A 133 8.42 14.72 -3.44
C ASP A 133 7.06 15.27 -3.88
N ARG A 134 6.00 14.65 -3.41
CA ARG A 134 4.62 15.04 -3.74
C ARG A 134 3.66 14.68 -2.63
N VAL A 135 2.68 15.54 -2.41
CA VAL A 135 1.56 15.30 -1.50
C VAL A 135 0.25 15.36 -2.27
N GLU A 136 -0.63 14.39 -2.03
CA GLU A 136 -1.99 14.38 -2.54
C GLU A 136 -2.98 14.37 -1.37
N ILE A 137 -3.86 15.36 -1.31
CA ILE A 137 -4.86 15.48 -0.26
C ILE A 137 -6.24 15.21 -0.86
N ILE A 138 -6.87 14.15 -0.39
CA ILE A 138 -8.19 13.70 -0.83
C ILE A 138 -9.19 14.06 0.25
N LYS A 139 -10.17 14.89 -0.08
CA LYS A 139 -11.19 15.36 0.85
C LYS A 139 -12.57 14.82 0.41
N GLY A 140 -13.33 14.30 1.35
CA GLY A 140 -14.69 13.83 1.11
C GLY A 140 -14.78 12.32 0.81
N PRO A 141 -15.89 11.84 0.19
CA PRO A 141 -16.21 10.41 0.14
C PRO A 141 -15.18 9.51 -0.52
N ALA A 142 -14.35 10.02 -1.47
CA ALA A 142 -13.28 9.22 -2.07
C ALA A 142 -12.22 8.77 -1.07
N ALA A 143 -12.08 9.48 0.04
CA ALA A 143 -11.17 9.09 1.10
C ALA A 143 -11.53 7.72 1.71
N LEU A 144 -12.80 7.31 1.66
CA LEU A 144 -13.25 6.02 2.18
C LEU A 144 -12.63 4.81 1.45
N LEU A 145 -12.10 5.00 0.25
CA LEU A 145 -11.32 3.96 -0.46
C LEU A 145 -10.04 3.57 0.28
N TYR A 146 -9.60 4.41 1.22
CA TYR A 146 -8.40 4.19 2.04
C TYR A 146 -8.71 3.59 3.42
N GLY A 147 -9.98 3.27 3.67
CA GLY A 147 -10.45 2.61 4.89
C GLY A 147 -11.42 3.46 5.71
N SER A 148 -11.99 2.84 6.74
CA SER A 148 -12.97 3.46 7.65
C SER A 148 -12.42 4.67 8.41
N ASP A 149 -11.11 4.70 8.63
CA ASP A 149 -10.43 5.76 9.38
C ASP A 149 -10.27 7.04 8.54
N ALA A 150 -10.54 6.97 7.25
CA ALA A 150 -10.35 8.08 6.33
C ALA A 150 -11.61 8.98 6.16
N ILE A 151 -12.51 8.99 7.13
CA ILE A 151 -13.78 9.76 7.08
C ILE A 151 -13.53 11.26 6.86
N GLY A 152 -12.51 11.82 7.51
CA GLY A 152 -12.12 13.22 7.38
C GLY A 152 -11.39 13.53 6.07
N GLY A 153 -10.69 12.56 5.54
CA GLY A 153 -9.85 12.68 4.36
C GLY A 153 -8.58 11.84 4.44
N VAL A 154 -7.78 11.92 3.38
CA VAL A 154 -6.51 11.22 3.27
C VAL A 154 -5.41 12.19 2.83
N ILE A 155 -4.23 12.03 3.38
CA ILE A 155 -3.00 12.64 2.90
C ILE A 155 -2.09 11.53 2.40
N ASN A 156 -1.87 11.49 1.09
CA ASN A 156 -0.92 10.56 0.47
C ASN A 156 0.40 11.29 0.25
N LEU A 157 1.45 10.73 0.78
CA LEU A 157 2.81 11.21 0.65
C LEU A 157 3.56 10.30 -0.33
N TYR A 158 4.31 10.90 -1.21
CA TYR A 158 5.14 10.19 -2.16
C TYR A 158 6.57 10.68 -2.00
N SER A 159 7.46 9.78 -1.65
CA SER A 159 8.89 10.03 -1.56
C SER A 159 9.55 9.77 -2.92
N ASP A 160 10.69 10.38 -3.16
CA ASP A 160 11.54 10.05 -4.29
C ASP A 160 11.92 8.56 -4.24
N LEU A 161 11.49 7.83 -5.24
CA LEU A 161 11.94 6.45 -5.41
C LEU A 161 13.40 6.49 -5.92
N PRO A 162 14.28 5.63 -5.37
CA PRO A 162 15.62 5.52 -5.91
C PRO A 162 15.56 5.19 -7.42
N PRO A 163 16.50 5.69 -8.23
CA PRO A 163 16.49 5.43 -9.66
C PRO A 163 16.52 3.93 -9.91
N ALA A 164 15.66 3.47 -10.82
CA ALA A 164 15.50 2.04 -11.13
C ALA A 164 16.73 1.40 -11.81
N LYS A 165 17.77 2.18 -12.08
CA LYS A 165 19.03 1.68 -12.67
C LYS A 165 20.06 1.49 -11.56
N PRO A 166 20.60 0.27 -11.36
CA PRO A 166 21.82 0.12 -10.58
C PRO A 166 22.97 0.86 -11.25
N PHE A 167 23.82 1.48 -10.45
CA PHE A 167 25.03 2.15 -10.92
C PHE A 167 25.94 1.20 -11.69
#